data_a43c392397d7831c98b57d9bb7bbd228
#
_entry.id   a43c392397d7831c98b57d9bb7bbd228
#
_cell.length_a   1.000
_cell.length_b   1.000
_cell.length_c   1.000
_cell.angle_alpha   90.00
_cell.angle_beta   90.00
_cell.angle_gamma   90.00
#
_symmetry.space_group_name_H-M   'P 1'
#
loop_
_entity.id
_entity.type
_entity.pdbx_description
1 polymer ?
#
loop_
_entity_poly.entity_id
_entity_poly.type
_entity_poly.pdbx_seq_one_letter_code
_entity_poly.pdbx_strand_id
1 'polypeptide(L)'
;LIQMADSPKSSDWLLELGDTRGKEDWTGKGIAHAVSGFRLGAEEAAVIGIFGMLLLLVASVPNAESQSVSGSNLFLFVAAVLPVVFVLRLLAAREDRQKTTDLFLMLGMLLLIWEVILGKLDLLDPFLFPSPERVFDVFRVDYRIMLVGMISSFSILLSGYLLGLVVAIPLALFIGWRKRAFDTAYPIAKAVSPIPPTVYLPYAIVLLPTFSSASVFVLFIGAFWPIFVGTVNGVFNIDQRILNSARTLGLKEHVMLSRIVLPAALPSVFSGATIALIMSFVTLTVAEMI
;
A
#
# COMPACT_ATOMS: atom_id res chain seq x y z
N LEU A 1 14.77 -15.36 59.58
CA LEU A 1 15.01 -16.61 58.83
C LEU A 1 14.14 -16.54 57.56
N ILE A 2 14.68 -15.92 56.50
CA ILE A 2 14.10 -15.93 55.15
C ILE A 2 15.11 -16.64 54.27
N GLN A 3 14.65 -17.76 53.75
CA GLN A 3 15.38 -18.68 52.88
C GLN A 3 15.53 -17.98 51.51
N MET A 4 16.78 -17.68 51.09
CA MET A 4 17.13 -17.25 49.76
C MET A 4 17.00 -18.47 48.83
N ALA A 5 16.03 -18.40 47.91
CA ALA A 5 15.91 -19.35 46.82
C ALA A 5 16.92 -19.00 45.73
N ASP A 6 17.65 -19.99 45.29
CA ASP A 6 18.66 -19.95 44.22
C ASP A 6 18.08 -19.38 42.89
N SER A 7 18.74 -18.37 42.34
CA SER A 7 18.55 -17.95 40.98
C SER A 7 19.31 -18.88 40.03
N PRO A 8 18.70 -19.39 38.95
CA PRO A 8 19.40 -20.20 37.98
C PRO A 8 20.48 -19.37 37.26
N LYS A 9 21.67 -19.97 37.12
CA LYS A 9 22.84 -19.34 36.49
C LYS A 9 22.56 -18.98 35.06
N SER A 10 22.96 -17.78 34.71
CA SER A 10 22.78 -17.10 33.42
C SER A 10 23.48 -17.74 32.20
N SER A 11 23.90 -19.00 32.30
CA SER A 11 24.59 -19.74 31.24
C SER A 11 23.74 -20.80 30.55
N ASP A 12 22.59 -21.19 31.13
CA ASP A 12 21.81 -22.33 30.61
C ASP A 12 20.98 -21.99 29.38
N TRP A 13 20.56 -20.71 29.22
CA TRP A 13 19.82 -20.26 28.03
C TRP A 13 20.68 -20.20 26.75
N LEU A 14 22.04 -20.09 26.91
CA LEU A 14 22.96 -20.11 25.76
C LEU A 14 23.20 -21.54 25.20
N LEU A 15 22.94 -22.56 25.98
CA LEU A 15 23.09 -23.96 25.53
C LEU A 15 21.82 -24.43 24.79
N GLU A 16 20.66 -23.88 25.12
CA GLU A 16 19.41 -24.16 24.41
C GLU A 16 19.31 -23.49 23.01
N LEU A 17 20.02 -22.38 22.78
CA LEU A 17 20.07 -21.70 21.47
C LEU A 17 21.05 -22.37 20.48
N GLY A 18 21.90 -23.32 20.93
CA GLY A 18 22.88 -23.99 20.09
C GLY A 18 22.36 -25.19 19.29
N ASP A 19 21.20 -25.74 19.67
CA ASP A 19 20.75 -27.05 19.12
C ASP A 19 19.54 -26.94 18.16
N THR A 20 19.05 -25.74 17.84
CA THR A 20 17.90 -25.57 16.90
C THR A 20 18.30 -25.13 15.50
N ARG A 21 19.59 -25.10 15.16
CA ARG A 21 20.03 -24.98 13.77
C ARG A 21 20.24 -26.36 13.15
N GLY A 22 19.20 -27.15 13.04
CA GLY A 22 19.14 -28.21 12.05
C GLY A 22 19.38 -27.57 10.67
N LYS A 23 20.57 -27.82 10.11
CA LYS A 23 20.85 -27.57 8.69
C LYS A 23 19.82 -28.39 7.92
N GLU A 24 18.77 -27.74 7.44
CA GLU A 24 17.87 -28.33 6.46
C GLU A 24 18.70 -28.63 5.22
N ASP A 25 18.99 -29.92 5.07
CA ASP A 25 19.71 -30.48 3.93
C ASP A 25 18.77 -30.46 2.72
N TRP A 26 18.86 -29.41 1.92
CA TRP A 26 18.08 -29.21 0.69
C TRP A 26 18.55 -30.14 -0.43
N THR A 27 18.99 -31.34 -0.10
CA THR A 27 19.30 -32.38 -1.08
C THR A 27 17.98 -32.98 -1.60
N GLY A 28 17.97 -33.46 -2.84
CA GLY A 28 16.78 -34.03 -3.50
C GLY A 28 16.07 -35.19 -2.70
N LYS A 29 16.71 -35.72 -1.66
CA LYS A 29 16.08 -36.68 -0.73
C LYS A 29 15.08 -36.04 0.23
N GLY A 30 15.29 -34.77 0.63
CA GLY A 30 14.34 -34.05 1.49
C GLY A 30 13.01 -33.75 0.77
N ILE A 31 13.08 -33.43 -0.51
CA ILE A 31 11.89 -33.17 -1.33
C ILE A 31 11.09 -34.47 -1.56
N ALA A 32 11.77 -35.60 -1.85
CA ALA A 32 11.10 -36.87 -2.04
C ALA A 32 10.39 -37.38 -0.78
N HIS A 33 10.96 -37.15 0.40
CA HIS A 33 10.34 -37.51 1.69
C HIS A 33 9.16 -36.58 2.06
N ALA A 34 9.22 -35.31 1.68
CA ALA A 34 8.12 -34.35 1.87
C ALA A 34 6.90 -34.69 0.98
N VAL A 35 7.15 -35.21 -0.22
CA VAL A 35 6.09 -35.58 -1.18
C VAL A 35 5.43 -36.93 -0.81
N SER A 36 6.18 -37.89 -0.27
CA SER A 36 5.63 -39.22 0.06
C SER A 36 4.65 -39.25 1.24
N GLY A 37 4.67 -38.20 2.10
CA GLY A 37 3.74 -38.04 3.23
C GLY A 37 2.66 -36.98 3.02
N PHE A 38 2.65 -36.31 1.86
CA PHE A 38 1.72 -35.22 1.58
C PHE A 38 0.32 -35.75 1.25
N ARG A 39 -0.63 -35.59 2.18
CA ARG A 39 -2.06 -35.82 1.94
C ARG A 39 -2.76 -34.46 1.80
N LEU A 40 -3.44 -34.29 0.65
CA LEU A 40 -4.34 -33.16 0.43
C LEU A 40 -5.57 -33.33 1.31
N GLY A 41 -5.88 -32.32 2.11
CA GLY A 41 -7.16 -32.21 2.79
C GLY A 41 -8.31 -31.90 1.79
N ALA A 42 -9.54 -32.04 2.24
CA ALA A 42 -10.70 -31.74 1.40
C ALA A 42 -10.72 -30.28 0.93
N GLU A 43 -10.32 -29.34 1.79
CA GLU A 43 -10.26 -27.91 1.48
C GLU A 43 -9.17 -27.58 0.45
N GLU A 44 -8.02 -28.23 0.56
CA GLU A 44 -6.90 -28.05 -0.39
C GLU A 44 -7.24 -28.65 -1.76
N ALA A 45 -7.94 -29.79 -1.78
CA ALA A 45 -8.46 -30.37 -3.02
C ALA A 45 -9.52 -29.47 -3.67
N ALA A 46 -10.35 -28.80 -2.87
CA ALA A 46 -11.32 -27.82 -3.37
C ALA A 46 -10.64 -26.62 -4.05
N VAL A 47 -9.53 -26.10 -3.50
CA VAL A 47 -8.75 -25.02 -4.15
C VAL A 47 -8.27 -25.45 -5.54
N ILE A 48 -7.67 -26.64 -5.64
CA ILE A 48 -7.19 -27.17 -6.93
C ILE A 48 -8.36 -27.39 -7.89
N GLY A 49 -9.51 -27.90 -7.39
CA GLY A 49 -10.72 -28.08 -8.15
C GLY A 49 -11.28 -26.77 -8.74
N ILE A 50 -11.31 -25.70 -7.93
CA ILE A 50 -11.78 -24.36 -8.36
C ILE A 50 -10.89 -23.80 -9.47
N PHE A 51 -9.55 -23.85 -9.31
CA PHE A 51 -8.64 -23.39 -10.36
C PHE A 51 -8.69 -24.29 -11.60
N GLY A 52 -8.85 -25.60 -11.43
CA GLY A 52 -9.07 -26.53 -12.53
C GLY A 52 -10.37 -26.24 -13.30
N MET A 53 -11.45 -25.94 -12.58
CA MET A 53 -12.72 -25.52 -13.17
C MET A 53 -12.59 -24.19 -13.91
N LEU A 54 -11.88 -23.21 -13.33
CA LEU A 54 -11.60 -21.92 -13.97
C LEU A 54 -10.84 -22.14 -15.29
N LEU A 55 -9.78 -22.93 -15.28
CA LEU A 55 -9.00 -23.24 -16.49
C LEU A 55 -9.81 -23.94 -17.57
N LEU A 56 -10.62 -24.92 -17.19
CA LEU A 56 -11.53 -25.61 -18.12
C LEU A 56 -12.57 -24.67 -18.70
N LEU A 57 -13.14 -23.80 -17.88
CA LEU A 57 -14.15 -22.83 -18.30
C LEU A 57 -13.57 -21.81 -19.30
N VAL A 58 -12.38 -21.30 -19.05
CA VAL A 58 -11.68 -20.36 -19.94
C VAL A 58 -11.25 -21.03 -21.25
N ALA A 59 -10.80 -22.29 -21.20
CA ALA A 59 -10.31 -23.01 -22.37
C ALA A 59 -11.43 -23.56 -23.28
N SER A 60 -12.58 -23.94 -22.70
CA SER A 60 -13.64 -24.67 -23.43
C SER A 60 -14.87 -23.82 -23.77
N VAL A 61 -15.14 -22.77 -22.99
CA VAL A 61 -16.32 -21.92 -23.22
C VAL A 61 -15.85 -20.56 -23.78
N PRO A 62 -16.26 -20.19 -25.02
CA PRO A 62 -15.91 -18.90 -25.59
C PRO A 62 -16.54 -17.76 -24.76
N ASN A 63 -15.87 -16.61 -24.78
CA ASN A 63 -16.42 -15.40 -24.16
C ASN A 63 -17.62 -14.87 -24.96
N ALA A 64 -18.45 -14.11 -24.29
CA ALA A 64 -19.50 -13.35 -24.97
C ALA A 64 -18.86 -12.42 -26.02
N GLU A 65 -19.58 -12.14 -27.12
CA GLU A 65 -19.05 -11.34 -28.24
C GLU A 65 -18.54 -9.97 -27.81
N SER A 66 -19.22 -9.35 -26.84
CA SER A 66 -18.84 -8.05 -26.24
C SER A 66 -17.55 -8.06 -25.46
N GLN A 67 -17.15 -9.24 -24.95
CA GLN A 67 -15.95 -9.50 -24.13
C GLN A 67 -14.85 -10.22 -24.93
N SER A 68 -14.96 -10.26 -26.26
CA SER A 68 -13.97 -10.95 -27.11
C SER A 68 -12.57 -10.33 -26.96
N VAL A 69 -11.55 -11.19 -26.86
CA VAL A 69 -10.14 -10.81 -26.68
C VAL A 69 -9.31 -11.38 -27.84
N SER A 70 -8.16 -10.76 -28.11
CA SER A 70 -7.23 -11.25 -29.13
C SER A 70 -6.46 -12.51 -28.69
N GLY A 71 -6.47 -12.81 -27.40
CA GLY A 71 -5.90 -14.04 -26.85
C GLY A 71 -5.95 -14.10 -25.32
N SER A 72 -6.49 -15.18 -24.79
CA SER A 72 -6.59 -15.48 -23.35
C SER A 72 -5.31 -16.06 -22.73
N ASN A 73 -4.23 -16.17 -23.51
CA ASN A 73 -3.01 -16.89 -23.11
C ASN A 73 -2.38 -16.40 -21.82
N LEU A 74 -2.35 -15.07 -21.59
CA LEU A 74 -1.75 -14.51 -20.37
C LEU A 74 -2.61 -14.86 -19.14
N PHE A 75 -3.91 -14.73 -19.24
CA PHE A 75 -4.82 -15.09 -18.15
C PHE A 75 -4.78 -16.60 -17.85
N LEU A 76 -4.79 -17.44 -18.87
CA LEU A 76 -4.62 -18.90 -18.74
C LEU A 76 -3.29 -19.25 -18.05
N PHE A 77 -2.20 -18.57 -18.44
CA PHE A 77 -0.90 -18.76 -17.80
C PHE A 77 -0.95 -18.39 -16.29
N VAL A 78 -1.50 -17.23 -15.95
CA VAL A 78 -1.63 -16.79 -14.54
C VAL A 78 -2.55 -17.76 -13.77
N ALA A 79 -3.69 -18.15 -14.34
CA ALA A 79 -4.62 -19.10 -13.73
C ALA A 79 -4.00 -20.49 -13.51
N ALA A 80 -3.06 -20.90 -14.38
CA ALA A 80 -2.33 -22.17 -14.23
C ALA A 80 -1.18 -22.07 -13.21
N VAL A 81 -0.53 -20.90 -13.09
CA VAL A 81 0.56 -20.68 -12.13
C VAL A 81 0.04 -20.61 -10.69
N LEU A 82 -1.14 -20.04 -10.46
CA LEU A 82 -1.68 -19.88 -9.10
C LEU A 82 -1.80 -21.20 -8.32
N PRO A 83 -2.39 -22.29 -8.85
CA PRO A 83 -2.45 -23.57 -8.14
C PRO A 83 -1.06 -24.20 -7.94
N VAL A 84 -0.11 -23.95 -8.84
CA VAL A 84 1.28 -24.39 -8.66
C VAL A 84 1.92 -23.66 -7.49
N VAL A 85 1.77 -22.32 -7.41
CA VAL A 85 2.25 -21.52 -6.29
C VAL A 85 1.59 -21.96 -4.99
N PHE A 86 0.28 -22.27 -5.01
CA PHE A 86 -0.43 -22.80 -3.86
C PHE A 86 0.23 -24.10 -3.35
N VAL A 87 0.45 -25.08 -4.23
CA VAL A 87 1.09 -26.35 -3.86
C VAL A 87 2.52 -26.13 -3.31
N LEU A 88 3.30 -25.26 -3.96
CA LEU A 88 4.64 -24.92 -3.48
C LEU A 88 4.61 -24.26 -2.09
N ARG A 89 3.66 -23.39 -1.82
CA ARG A 89 3.46 -22.79 -0.49
C ARG A 89 3.06 -23.81 0.56
N LEU A 90 2.19 -24.76 0.23
CA LEU A 90 1.82 -25.87 1.13
C LEU A 90 3.01 -26.76 1.49
N LEU A 91 3.93 -26.98 0.54
CA LEU A 91 5.14 -27.77 0.76
C LEU A 91 6.19 -27.02 1.60
N ALA A 92 6.27 -25.67 1.42
CA ALA A 92 7.29 -24.85 2.08
C ALA A 92 6.92 -24.43 3.52
N ALA A 93 5.64 -24.13 3.79
CA ALA A 93 5.17 -23.55 5.04
C ALA A 93 4.13 -24.47 5.73
N ARG A 94 4.60 -25.35 6.64
CA ARG A 94 3.69 -26.25 7.37
C ARG A 94 2.83 -25.56 8.43
N GLU A 95 3.29 -24.45 9.01
CA GLU A 95 2.60 -23.77 10.12
C GLU A 95 1.38 -22.93 9.68
N ASP A 96 1.32 -22.45 8.44
CA ASP A 96 0.27 -21.56 7.95
C ASP A 96 -0.60 -22.18 6.85
N ARG A 97 -0.71 -23.53 6.81
CA ARG A 97 -1.47 -24.25 5.75
C ARG A 97 -2.90 -23.77 5.64
N GLN A 98 -3.62 -23.64 6.75
CA GLN A 98 -5.02 -23.25 6.73
C GLN A 98 -5.21 -21.84 6.17
N LYS A 99 -4.44 -20.86 6.65
CA LYS A 99 -4.50 -19.48 6.13
C LYS A 99 -4.18 -19.40 4.64
N THR A 100 -3.19 -20.19 4.19
CA THR A 100 -2.83 -20.26 2.77
C THR A 100 -3.98 -20.85 1.95
N THR A 101 -4.60 -21.91 2.44
CA THR A 101 -5.75 -22.57 1.78
C THR A 101 -6.93 -21.62 1.68
N ASP A 102 -7.30 -20.96 2.79
CA ASP A 102 -8.40 -20.00 2.82
C ASP A 102 -8.18 -18.83 1.85
N LEU A 103 -6.95 -18.29 1.80
CA LEU A 103 -6.59 -17.21 0.88
C LEU A 103 -6.75 -17.63 -0.58
N PHE A 104 -6.22 -18.80 -0.96
CA PHE A 104 -6.29 -19.28 -2.34
C PHE A 104 -7.70 -19.74 -2.73
N LEU A 105 -8.48 -20.27 -1.78
CA LEU A 105 -9.88 -20.58 -1.96
C LEU A 105 -10.69 -19.31 -2.27
N MET A 106 -10.51 -18.28 -1.45
CA MET A 106 -11.16 -16.98 -1.66
C MET A 106 -10.75 -16.35 -2.99
N LEU A 107 -9.46 -16.36 -3.34
CA LEU A 107 -8.96 -15.84 -4.61
C LEU A 107 -9.51 -16.64 -5.81
N GLY A 108 -9.49 -17.95 -5.74
CA GLY A 108 -10.02 -18.83 -6.80
C GLY A 108 -11.52 -18.63 -7.02
N MET A 109 -12.30 -18.55 -5.92
CA MET A 109 -13.74 -18.26 -6.02
C MET A 109 -14.01 -16.88 -6.62
N LEU A 110 -13.26 -15.86 -6.20
CA LEU A 110 -13.40 -14.50 -6.73
C LEU A 110 -13.11 -14.46 -8.23
N LEU A 111 -12.02 -15.09 -8.69
CA LEU A 111 -11.68 -15.17 -10.12
C LEU A 111 -12.72 -15.96 -10.91
N LEU A 112 -13.21 -17.08 -10.36
CA LEU A 112 -14.24 -17.89 -11.00
C LEU A 112 -15.56 -17.11 -11.16
N ILE A 113 -16.00 -16.45 -10.10
CA ILE A 113 -17.23 -15.62 -10.11
C ILE A 113 -17.08 -14.48 -11.10
N TRP A 114 -15.92 -13.79 -11.09
CA TRP A 114 -15.61 -12.70 -12.01
C TRP A 114 -15.66 -13.18 -13.47
N GLU A 115 -15.03 -14.31 -13.78
CA GLU A 115 -15.03 -14.87 -15.12
C GLU A 115 -16.42 -15.32 -15.58
N VAL A 116 -17.17 -15.99 -14.70
CA VAL A 116 -18.53 -16.47 -15.06
C VAL A 116 -19.48 -15.28 -15.30
N ILE A 117 -19.51 -14.32 -14.40
CA ILE A 117 -20.47 -13.21 -14.47
C ILE A 117 -20.16 -12.28 -15.64
N LEU A 118 -18.89 -11.93 -15.85
CA LEU A 118 -18.51 -10.92 -16.83
C LEU A 118 -18.01 -11.53 -18.14
N GLY A 119 -17.22 -12.60 -18.07
CA GLY A 119 -16.66 -13.22 -19.27
C GLY A 119 -17.67 -14.07 -20.05
N LYS A 120 -18.51 -14.86 -19.35
CA LYS A 120 -19.39 -15.85 -20.00
C LYS A 120 -20.84 -15.43 -20.07
N LEU A 121 -21.38 -14.83 -18.99
CA LEU A 121 -22.78 -14.41 -18.93
C LEU A 121 -23.05 -12.98 -19.42
N ASP A 122 -21.99 -12.16 -19.51
CA ASP A 122 -22.05 -10.75 -19.96
C ASP A 122 -23.17 -9.94 -19.29
N LEU A 123 -23.28 -10.08 -17.96
CA LEU A 123 -24.38 -9.47 -17.21
C LEU A 123 -24.23 -7.97 -17.00
N LEU A 124 -23.03 -7.41 -17.18
CA LEU A 124 -22.71 -6.00 -16.95
C LEU A 124 -22.02 -5.42 -18.17
N ASP A 125 -22.12 -4.08 -18.32
CA ASP A 125 -21.49 -3.35 -19.41
C ASP A 125 -19.98 -3.63 -19.51
N PRO A 126 -19.48 -4.14 -20.63
CA PRO A 126 -18.08 -4.52 -20.83
C PRO A 126 -17.10 -3.34 -20.73
N PHE A 127 -17.56 -2.12 -20.92
CA PHE A 127 -16.74 -0.93 -20.80
C PHE A 127 -16.43 -0.61 -19.33
N LEU A 128 -17.41 -0.81 -18.44
CA LEU A 128 -17.24 -0.54 -17.01
C LEU A 128 -16.73 -1.77 -16.25
N PHE A 129 -17.11 -2.98 -16.72
CA PHE A 129 -16.82 -4.24 -16.06
C PHE A 129 -16.22 -5.26 -17.05
N PRO A 130 -14.94 -5.08 -17.43
CA PRO A 130 -14.26 -6.00 -18.32
C PRO A 130 -14.05 -7.37 -17.67
N SER A 131 -14.04 -8.44 -18.50
CA SER A 131 -13.70 -9.79 -18.05
C SER A 131 -12.22 -9.89 -17.63
N PRO A 132 -11.85 -10.84 -16.76
CA PRO A 132 -10.45 -11.09 -16.41
C PRO A 132 -9.56 -11.28 -17.63
N GLU A 133 -9.99 -12.06 -18.62
CA GLU A 133 -9.24 -12.30 -19.85
C GLU A 133 -8.95 -10.99 -20.59
N ARG A 134 -9.93 -10.10 -20.70
CA ARG A 134 -9.76 -8.79 -21.35
C ARG A 134 -8.77 -7.89 -20.60
N VAL A 135 -8.86 -7.88 -19.27
CA VAL A 135 -7.90 -7.12 -18.44
C VAL A 135 -6.46 -7.61 -18.69
N PHE A 136 -6.24 -8.92 -18.67
CA PHE A 136 -4.91 -9.50 -18.90
C PHE A 136 -4.43 -9.31 -20.35
N ASP A 137 -5.32 -9.32 -21.35
CA ASP A 137 -4.95 -9.07 -22.73
C ASP A 137 -4.46 -7.62 -22.95
N VAL A 138 -5.10 -6.63 -22.32
CA VAL A 138 -4.64 -5.23 -22.31
C VAL A 138 -3.21 -5.11 -21.76
N PHE A 139 -2.89 -5.79 -20.64
CA PHE A 139 -1.52 -5.82 -20.13
C PHE A 139 -0.50 -6.36 -21.14
N ARG A 140 -0.89 -7.32 -21.96
CA ARG A 140 -0.03 -7.90 -22.99
C ARG A 140 0.15 -6.98 -24.20
N VAL A 141 -0.93 -6.35 -24.65
CA VAL A 141 -0.95 -5.55 -25.88
C VAL A 141 -0.41 -4.14 -25.62
N ASP A 142 -0.88 -3.49 -24.54
CA ASP A 142 -0.67 -2.06 -24.30
C ASP A 142 0.39 -1.78 -23.19
N TYR A 143 1.21 -2.76 -22.82
CA TYR A 143 2.18 -2.62 -21.71
C TYR A 143 3.08 -1.39 -21.85
N ARG A 144 3.45 -1.00 -23.07
CA ARG A 144 4.30 0.19 -23.31
C ARG A 144 3.55 1.48 -22.99
N ILE A 145 2.29 1.58 -23.43
CA ILE A 145 1.45 2.75 -23.17
C ILE A 145 1.18 2.83 -21.67
N MET A 146 0.90 1.70 -21.02
CA MET A 146 0.70 1.64 -19.58
C MET A 146 1.94 2.06 -18.79
N LEU A 147 3.14 1.63 -19.20
CA LEU A 147 4.39 2.05 -18.55
C LEU A 147 4.64 3.55 -18.69
N VAL A 148 4.44 4.12 -19.87
CA VAL A 148 4.57 5.57 -20.09
C VAL A 148 3.56 6.33 -19.27
N GLY A 149 2.29 5.89 -19.26
CA GLY A 149 1.23 6.45 -18.42
C GLY A 149 1.60 6.41 -16.93
N MET A 150 2.04 5.25 -16.44
CA MET A 150 2.43 5.08 -15.04
C MET A 150 3.58 6.03 -14.63
N ILE A 151 4.60 6.19 -15.48
CA ILE A 151 5.71 7.12 -15.22
C ILE A 151 5.21 8.57 -15.20
N SER A 152 4.32 8.93 -16.12
CA SER A 152 3.71 10.26 -16.18
C SER A 152 2.90 10.55 -14.90
N SER A 153 2.01 9.64 -14.52
CA SER A 153 1.18 9.72 -13.31
C SER A 153 2.03 9.84 -12.05
N PHE A 154 3.08 9.00 -11.95
CA PHE A 154 4.02 9.07 -10.82
C PHE A 154 4.79 10.40 -10.76
N SER A 155 5.18 10.95 -11.91
CA SER A 155 5.85 12.25 -12.01
C SER A 155 4.94 13.38 -11.51
N ILE A 156 3.67 13.39 -11.91
CA ILE A 156 2.67 14.36 -11.48
C ILE A 156 2.43 14.24 -9.97
N LEU A 157 2.21 13.01 -9.47
CA LEU A 157 2.00 12.73 -8.06
C LEU A 157 3.17 13.21 -7.20
N LEU A 158 4.38 12.79 -7.59
CA LEU A 158 5.58 13.11 -6.84
C LEU A 158 5.85 14.61 -6.82
N SER A 159 5.61 15.30 -7.94
CA SER A 159 5.77 16.76 -8.04
C SER A 159 4.83 17.50 -7.08
N GLY A 160 3.53 17.18 -7.09
CA GLY A 160 2.56 17.81 -6.20
C GLY A 160 2.82 17.48 -4.72
N TYR A 161 3.12 16.22 -4.42
CA TYR A 161 3.40 15.77 -3.06
C TYR A 161 4.68 16.38 -2.48
N LEU A 162 5.78 16.41 -3.24
CA LEU A 162 7.04 17.03 -2.81
C LEU A 162 6.90 18.55 -2.61
N LEU A 163 6.17 19.23 -3.50
CA LEU A 163 5.83 20.65 -3.29
C LEU A 163 5.06 20.83 -1.98
N GLY A 164 4.11 19.95 -1.69
CA GLY A 164 3.37 19.93 -0.43
C GLY A 164 4.29 19.82 0.78
N LEU A 165 5.23 18.86 0.77
CA LEU A 165 6.21 18.68 1.84
C LEU A 165 7.11 19.92 2.02
N VAL A 166 7.69 20.41 0.91
CA VAL A 166 8.66 21.51 0.92
C VAL A 166 8.04 22.82 1.41
N VAL A 167 6.76 23.05 1.12
CA VAL A 167 6.06 24.28 1.52
C VAL A 167 5.40 24.13 2.89
N ALA A 168 4.69 23.02 3.13
CA ALA A 168 3.91 22.85 4.35
C ALA A 168 4.78 22.72 5.60
N ILE A 169 5.89 21.95 5.54
CA ILE A 169 6.73 21.71 6.74
C ILE A 169 7.36 23.00 7.28
N PRO A 170 8.07 23.81 6.48
CA PRO A 170 8.66 25.05 7.01
C PRO A 170 7.61 26.04 7.51
N LEU A 171 6.49 26.17 6.77
CA LEU A 171 5.41 27.07 7.17
C LEU A 171 4.74 26.60 8.48
N ALA A 172 4.50 25.32 8.61
CA ALA A 172 3.92 24.74 9.82
C ALA A 172 4.85 24.81 11.03
N LEU A 173 6.16 24.61 10.84
CA LEU A 173 7.16 24.82 11.90
C LEU A 173 7.13 26.26 12.41
N PHE A 174 7.14 27.23 11.50
CA PHE A 174 7.09 28.63 11.86
C PHE A 174 5.80 29.01 12.60
N ILE A 175 4.66 28.56 12.10
CA ILE A 175 3.34 28.84 12.70
C ILE A 175 3.18 28.10 14.04
N GLY A 176 3.53 26.82 14.10
CA GLY A 176 3.42 26.01 15.33
C GLY A 176 4.34 26.48 16.46
N TRP A 177 5.50 27.09 16.11
CA TRP A 177 6.42 27.65 17.08
C TRP A 177 5.91 28.93 17.75
N ARG A 178 5.12 29.75 17.05
CA ARG A 178 4.62 31.05 17.53
C ARG A 178 3.17 30.96 17.97
N LYS A 179 2.91 30.99 19.27
CA LYS A 179 1.57 30.86 19.84
C LYS A 179 0.52 31.74 19.14
N ARG A 180 0.83 33.02 18.90
CA ARG A 180 -0.11 33.95 18.22
C ARG A 180 -0.43 33.49 16.80
N ALA A 181 0.56 33.02 16.05
CA ALA A 181 0.36 32.50 14.69
C ALA A 181 -0.43 31.19 14.72
N PHE A 182 -0.14 30.33 15.67
CA PHE A 182 -0.90 29.09 15.90
C PHE A 182 -2.38 29.37 16.19
N ASP A 183 -2.67 30.23 17.18
CA ASP A 183 -4.04 30.55 17.59
C ASP A 183 -4.88 31.14 16.46
N THR A 184 -4.26 31.78 15.45
CA THR A 184 -4.94 32.35 14.28
C THR A 184 -5.03 31.37 13.11
N ALA A 185 -3.91 30.75 12.72
CA ALA A 185 -3.84 29.96 11.49
C ALA A 185 -4.36 28.52 11.65
N TYR A 186 -4.21 27.93 12.83
CA TYR A 186 -4.62 26.55 13.05
C TYR A 186 -6.13 26.29 12.96
N PRO A 187 -7.03 27.13 13.51
CA PRO A 187 -8.47 26.99 13.30
C PRO A 187 -8.85 27.09 11.83
N ILE A 188 -8.24 28.00 11.07
CA ILE A 188 -8.48 28.17 9.62
C ILE A 188 -8.03 26.90 8.88
N ALA A 189 -6.83 26.39 9.19
CA ALA A 189 -6.32 25.17 8.58
C ALA A 189 -7.24 23.96 8.85
N LYS A 190 -7.74 23.83 10.08
CA LYS A 190 -8.72 22.79 10.43
C LYS A 190 -10.05 22.91 9.69
N ALA A 191 -10.48 24.11 9.42
CA ALA A 191 -11.74 24.37 8.68
C ALA A 191 -11.57 24.05 7.18
N VAL A 192 -10.39 24.31 6.60
CA VAL A 192 -10.12 24.13 5.16
C VAL A 192 -9.65 22.71 4.84
N SER A 193 -8.89 22.07 5.74
CA SER A 193 -8.30 20.74 5.52
C SER A 193 -9.30 19.64 5.10
N PRO A 194 -10.56 19.59 5.59
CA PRO A 194 -11.54 18.59 5.18
C PRO A 194 -12.08 18.78 3.76
N ILE A 195 -11.83 19.93 3.10
CA ILE A 195 -12.33 20.17 1.73
C ILE A 195 -11.60 19.24 0.77
N PRO A 196 -12.33 18.36 0.03
CA PRO A 196 -11.70 17.47 -0.92
C PRO A 196 -10.92 18.23 -2.00
N PRO A 197 -9.65 17.90 -2.26
CA PRO A 197 -8.84 18.63 -3.26
C PRO A 197 -9.44 18.61 -4.67
N THR A 198 -10.21 17.57 -4.99
CA THR A 198 -10.89 17.41 -6.28
C THR A 198 -11.86 18.54 -6.61
N VAL A 199 -12.39 19.24 -5.60
CA VAL A 199 -13.25 20.42 -5.79
C VAL A 199 -12.52 21.56 -6.51
N TYR A 200 -11.20 21.64 -6.34
CA TYR A 200 -10.38 22.68 -6.98
C TYR A 200 -10.03 22.36 -8.44
N LEU A 201 -10.23 21.11 -8.90
CA LEU A 201 -9.78 20.65 -10.21
C LEU A 201 -10.41 21.42 -11.40
N PRO A 202 -11.73 21.65 -11.47
CA PRO A 202 -12.32 22.43 -12.54
C PRO A 202 -11.77 23.85 -12.64
N TYR A 203 -11.52 24.48 -11.49
CA TYR A 203 -10.94 25.83 -11.44
C TYR A 203 -9.47 25.83 -11.86
N ALA A 204 -8.71 24.81 -11.44
CA ALA A 204 -7.32 24.67 -11.80
C ALA A 204 -7.13 24.50 -13.31
N ILE A 205 -7.98 23.69 -13.97
CA ILE A 205 -7.95 23.47 -15.43
C ILE A 205 -8.19 24.77 -16.20
N VAL A 206 -9.07 25.64 -15.72
CA VAL A 206 -9.36 26.93 -16.36
C VAL A 206 -8.25 27.97 -16.15
N LEU A 207 -7.62 27.94 -14.97
CA LEU A 207 -6.65 28.97 -14.57
C LEU A 207 -5.22 28.64 -14.99
N LEU A 208 -4.87 27.38 -15.12
CA LEU A 208 -3.49 26.92 -15.39
C LEU A 208 -3.30 26.51 -16.86
N PRO A 209 -2.10 26.75 -17.42
CA PRO A 209 -1.88 26.63 -18.86
C PRO A 209 -1.90 25.20 -19.41
N THR A 210 -1.71 24.20 -18.55
CA THR A 210 -1.68 22.78 -18.96
C THR A 210 -2.42 21.92 -17.95
N PHE A 211 -2.99 20.81 -18.45
CA PHE A 211 -3.64 19.82 -17.60
C PHE A 211 -2.69 19.27 -16.52
N SER A 212 -1.43 18.99 -16.88
CA SER A 212 -0.43 18.52 -15.93
C SER A 212 -0.16 19.52 -14.80
N SER A 213 -0.11 20.83 -15.12
CA SER A 213 0.09 21.85 -14.07
C SER A 213 -1.13 21.99 -13.18
N ALA A 214 -2.34 21.80 -13.72
CA ALA A 214 -3.57 21.79 -12.94
C ALA A 214 -3.59 20.59 -11.97
N SER A 215 -3.21 19.40 -12.46
CA SER A 215 -3.13 18.19 -11.65
C SER A 215 -2.08 18.33 -10.53
N VAL A 216 -0.87 18.82 -10.83
CA VAL A 216 0.18 19.06 -9.84
C VAL A 216 -0.29 20.07 -8.78
N PHE A 217 -1.00 21.13 -9.17
CA PHE A 217 -1.51 22.12 -8.23
C PHE A 217 -2.56 21.55 -7.28
N VAL A 218 -3.50 20.76 -7.80
CA VAL A 218 -4.54 20.13 -6.96
C VAL A 218 -3.94 19.09 -6.02
N LEU A 219 -2.97 18.32 -6.49
CA LEU A 219 -2.19 17.39 -5.68
C LEU A 219 -1.40 18.11 -4.58
N PHE A 220 -0.78 19.26 -4.92
CA PHE A 220 -0.12 20.11 -3.95
C PHE A 220 -1.07 20.55 -2.83
N ILE A 221 -2.26 21.07 -3.17
CA ILE A 221 -3.26 21.46 -2.15
C ILE A 221 -3.68 20.27 -1.30
N GLY A 222 -3.90 19.11 -1.93
CA GLY A 222 -4.30 17.88 -1.25
C GLY A 222 -3.25 17.38 -0.26
N ALA A 223 -1.98 17.51 -0.61
CA ALA A 223 -0.86 17.13 0.26
C ALA A 223 -0.57 18.19 1.34
N PHE A 224 -0.71 19.47 0.99
CA PHE A 224 -0.35 20.59 1.86
C PHE A 224 -1.08 20.55 3.20
N TRP A 225 -2.41 20.44 3.20
CA TRP A 225 -3.20 20.56 4.42
C TRP A 225 -2.93 19.46 5.45
N PRO A 226 -2.92 18.16 5.12
CA PRO A 226 -2.63 17.12 6.10
C PRO A 226 -1.21 17.23 6.67
N ILE A 227 -0.22 17.56 5.83
CA ILE A 227 1.16 17.76 6.27
C ILE A 227 1.24 18.97 7.21
N PHE A 228 0.62 20.08 6.82
CA PHE A 228 0.61 21.31 7.60
C PHE A 228 -0.01 21.10 8.98
N VAL A 229 -1.22 20.55 9.03
CA VAL A 229 -1.93 20.30 10.31
C VAL A 229 -1.17 19.29 11.17
N GLY A 230 -0.66 18.21 10.57
CA GLY A 230 0.15 17.22 11.27
C GLY A 230 1.42 17.83 11.88
N THR A 231 2.12 18.65 11.10
CA THR A 231 3.36 19.32 11.55
C THR A 231 3.07 20.36 12.64
N VAL A 232 2.04 21.20 12.47
CA VAL A 232 1.65 22.19 13.48
C VAL A 232 1.30 21.51 14.80
N ASN A 233 0.53 20.42 14.76
CA ASN A 233 0.19 19.62 15.94
C ASN A 233 1.46 19.02 16.58
N GLY A 234 2.37 18.51 15.77
CA GLY A 234 3.64 17.96 16.24
C GLY A 234 4.47 18.98 17.01
N VAL A 235 4.57 20.18 16.47
CA VAL A 235 5.31 21.30 17.12
C VAL A 235 4.64 21.74 18.42
N PHE A 236 3.31 21.87 18.41
CA PHE A 236 2.57 22.34 19.57
C PHE A 236 2.61 21.34 20.74
N ASN A 237 2.67 20.05 20.46
CA ASN A 237 2.65 18.97 21.46
C ASN A 237 4.05 18.55 21.95
N ILE A 238 5.11 19.25 21.59
CA ILE A 238 6.46 18.97 22.11
C ILE A 238 6.51 19.19 23.63
N ASP A 239 7.09 18.22 24.34
CA ASP A 239 7.26 18.32 25.80
C ASP A 239 8.04 19.60 26.18
N GLN A 240 7.42 20.41 27.06
CA GLN A 240 8.00 21.66 27.54
C GLN A 240 9.34 21.45 28.25
N ARG A 241 9.60 20.26 28.78
CA ARG A 241 10.90 19.92 29.41
C ARG A 241 12.02 19.96 28.35
N ILE A 242 11.79 19.43 27.17
CA ILE A 242 12.75 19.46 26.06
C ILE A 242 13.02 20.92 25.65
N LEU A 243 11.95 21.69 25.46
CA LEU A 243 12.06 23.09 25.06
C LEU A 243 12.77 23.94 26.14
N ASN A 244 12.49 23.73 27.41
CA ASN A 244 13.12 24.45 28.50
C ASN A 244 14.59 24.09 28.62
N SER A 245 14.96 22.81 28.53
CA SER A 245 16.38 22.39 28.52
C SER A 245 17.15 22.99 27.34
N ALA A 246 16.52 23.08 26.17
CA ALA A 246 17.14 23.71 25.00
C ALA A 246 17.29 25.24 25.14
N ARG A 247 16.36 25.93 25.80
CA ARG A 247 16.41 27.34 26.07
C ARG A 247 17.57 27.70 27.02
N THR A 248 17.88 26.85 28.00
CA THR A 248 19.02 27.08 28.92
C THR A 248 20.38 27.06 28.20
N LEU A 249 20.46 26.40 27.02
CA LEU A 249 21.66 26.39 26.19
C LEU A 249 21.83 27.65 25.34
N GLY A 250 20.93 28.65 25.42
CA GLY A 250 21.03 29.91 24.70
C GLY A 250 21.03 29.78 23.17
N LEU A 251 20.40 28.76 22.61
CA LEU A 251 20.39 28.48 21.17
C LEU A 251 19.64 29.55 20.38
N LYS A 252 20.17 29.92 19.21
CA LYS A 252 19.46 30.79 18.26
C LYS A 252 18.17 30.13 17.76
N GLU A 253 17.14 30.93 17.47
CA GLU A 253 15.79 30.44 17.09
C GLU A 253 15.83 29.44 15.91
N HIS A 254 16.60 29.72 14.85
CA HIS A 254 16.70 28.82 13.70
C HIS A 254 17.36 27.48 14.04
N VAL A 255 18.34 27.48 14.98
CA VAL A 255 18.96 26.23 15.46
C VAL A 255 17.98 25.44 16.33
N MET A 256 17.21 26.13 17.16
CA MET A 256 16.13 25.54 17.95
C MET A 256 15.13 24.86 17.05
N LEU A 257 14.63 25.55 16.00
CA LEU A 257 13.64 25.00 15.06
C LEU A 257 14.19 23.80 14.28
N SER A 258 15.40 23.90 13.73
CA SER A 258 15.92 22.85 12.84
C SER A 258 16.50 21.64 13.57
N ARG A 259 17.13 21.83 14.75
CA ARG A 259 17.83 20.74 15.45
C ARG A 259 17.08 20.15 16.63
N ILE A 260 16.04 20.80 17.11
CA ILE A 260 15.27 20.34 18.29
C ILE A 260 13.79 20.18 17.93
N VAL A 261 13.13 21.26 17.47
CA VAL A 261 11.70 21.26 17.22
C VAL A 261 11.34 20.33 16.06
N LEU A 262 12.04 20.44 14.91
CA LEU A 262 11.77 19.59 13.75
C LEU A 262 11.99 18.11 14.06
N PRO A 263 13.13 17.67 14.62
CA PRO A 263 13.29 16.26 14.98
C PRO A 263 12.27 15.76 16.00
N ALA A 264 11.90 16.57 16.99
CA ALA A 264 10.89 16.19 17.98
C ALA A 264 9.46 16.09 17.37
N ALA A 265 9.17 16.90 16.34
CA ALA A 265 7.90 16.87 15.62
C ALA A 265 7.83 15.82 14.51
N LEU A 266 8.95 15.20 14.09
CA LEU A 266 9.02 14.25 12.96
C LEU A 266 7.95 13.14 13.01
N PRO A 267 7.64 12.49 14.14
CA PRO A 267 6.60 11.46 14.16
C PRO A 267 5.25 11.98 13.66
N SER A 268 4.88 13.20 14.06
CA SER A 268 3.63 13.86 13.62
C SER A 268 3.73 14.35 12.17
N VAL A 269 4.90 14.80 11.72
CA VAL A 269 5.15 15.13 10.31
C VAL A 269 4.94 13.91 9.42
N PHE A 270 5.53 12.76 9.78
CA PHE A 270 5.35 11.51 9.03
C PHE A 270 3.90 11.02 9.02
N SER A 271 3.18 11.16 10.14
CA SER A 271 1.75 10.85 10.19
C SER A 271 0.96 11.72 9.20
N GLY A 272 1.19 13.03 9.21
CA GLY A 272 0.57 13.95 8.25
C GLY A 272 0.96 13.64 6.80
N ALA A 273 2.23 13.33 6.55
CA ALA A 273 2.74 12.97 5.22
C ALA A 273 2.12 11.66 4.70
N THR A 274 1.90 10.68 5.56
CA THR A 274 1.23 9.42 5.18
C THR A 274 -0.21 9.67 4.75
N ILE A 275 -0.96 10.47 5.51
CA ILE A 275 -2.34 10.84 5.15
C ILE A 275 -2.34 11.62 3.82
N ALA A 276 -1.40 12.57 3.66
CA ALA A 276 -1.25 13.32 2.44
C ALA A 276 -0.95 12.45 1.22
N LEU A 277 -0.12 11.42 1.38
CA LEU A 277 0.20 10.48 0.31
C LEU A 277 -1.05 9.70 -0.14
N ILE A 278 -1.83 9.19 0.80
CA ILE A 278 -3.10 8.50 0.51
C ILE A 278 -4.05 9.43 -0.25
N MET A 279 -4.22 10.68 0.23
CA MET A 279 -5.07 11.67 -0.42
C MET A 279 -4.55 12.05 -1.81
N SER A 280 -3.23 12.10 -2.01
CA SER A 280 -2.62 12.37 -3.31
C SER A 280 -2.94 11.27 -4.33
N PHE A 281 -2.90 9.98 -3.94
CA PHE A 281 -3.30 8.89 -4.83
C PHE A 281 -4.77 8.98 -5.24
N VAL A 282 -5.67 9.24 -4.29
CA VAL A 282 -7.11 9.40 -4.59
C VAL A 282 -7.33 10.60 -5.52
N THR A 283 -6.66 11.71 -5.25
CA THR A 283 -6.79 12.95 -6.05
C THR A 283 -6.24 12.75 -7.46
N LEU A 284 -5.09 12.04 -7.60
CA LEU A 284 -4.51 11.71 -8.91
C LEU A 284 -5.48 10.90 -9.75
N THR A 285 -6.05 9.82 -9.17
CA THR A 285 -7.01 8.98 -9.88
C THR A 285 -8.18 9.80 -10.43
N VAL A 286 -8.74 10.69 -9.62
CA VAL A 286 -9.85 11.57 -10.08
C VAL A 286 -9.37 12.56 -11.14
N ALA A 287 -8.16 13.11 -11.01
CA ALA A 287 -7.61 14.05 -11.99
C ALA A 287 -7.37 13.39 -13.36
N GLU A 288 -6.99 12.12 -13.38
CA GLU A 288 -6.75 11.36 -14.62
C GLU A 288 -8.03 10.81 -15.27
N MET A 289 -9.16 10.82 -14.57
CA MET A 289 -10.46 10.41 -15.12
C MET A 289 -11.18 11.54 -15.90
N ILE A 290 -10.71 12.78 -15.82
CA ILE A 290 -11.28 13.96 -16.48
C ILE A 290 -10.47 14.31 -17.73
#